data_66a9a1ab717b670766232e4b020699d8
#
_entry.id   66a9a1ab717b670766232e4b020699d8
#
_cell.length_a   1.000
_cell.length_b   1.000
_cell.length_c   1.000
_cell.angle_alpha   90.00
_cell.angle_beta   90.00
_cell.angle_gamma   90.00
#
_symmetry.space_group_name_H-M   'P 1'
#
loop_
_entity.id
_entity.type
_entity.pdbx_description
1 polymer ?
#
loop_
_entity_poly.entity_id
_entity_poly.type
_entity_poly.pdbx_seq_one_letter_code
_entity_poly.pdbx_strand_id
1 'polypeptide(L)'
;MKSRWRGWPLPSTALSLMLLLHARSAIAQETQQGWIDAPMTLRRTPQLAETIPPAERGMHPSLVEGDRLSGRPDLEVVVEGDASLRRGETRITADRLTYQPPGDLATATGNVRLNQAGSVYEGPQLQLKVESFEGFFEHVRYTLLGTGAHGDAERIDFVDANVSVARHATYTTCLRENYAGWV
;
A
#
# COMPACT_ATOMS: atom_id res chain seq x y z
N MET A 1 27.65 -72.78 44.41
CA MET A 1 28.16 -72.49 43.05
C MET A 1 28.10 -71.00 42.80
N LYS A 2 29.28 -70.32 42.79
CA LYS A 2 29.40 -68.89 42.59
C LYS A 2 29.83 -68.67 41.15
N SER A 3 28.94 -68.09 40.30
CA SER A 3 29.28 -67.59 38.97
C SER A 3 29.68 -66.18 38.97
N ARG A 4 30.97 -65.89 38.73
CA ARG A 4 31.57 -64.59 38.59
C ARG A 4 31.30 -64.09 37.16
N TRP A 5 30.56 -62.99 37.00
CA TRP A 5 30.48 -62.25 35.75
C TRP A 5 31.71 -61.34 35.59
N ARG A 6 32.50 -61.56 34.54
CA ARG A 6 33.61 -60.67 34.11
C ARG A 6 33.01 -59.54 33.29
N GLY A 7 33.17 -58.30 33.76
CA GLY A 7 32.87 -57.13 32.96
C GLY A 7 33.88 -57.00 31.82
N TRP A 8 33.38 -56.76 30.60
CA TRP A 8 34.20 -56.39 29.46
C TRP A 8 34.44 -54.87 29.53
N PRO A 9 35.70 -54.39 29.25
CA PRO A 9 35.96 -52.98 29.09
C PRO A 9 35.46 -52.53 27.75
N LEU A 10 34.63 -51.51 27.73
CA LEU A 10 34.21 -50.81 26.52
C LEU A 10 35.38 -50.06 25.91
N PRO A 11 35.64 -50.14 24.60
CA PRO A 11 36.74 -49.44 23.98
C PRO A 11 36.51 -47.92 24.01
N SER A 12 37.51 -47.18 24.44
CA SER A 12 37.55 -45.71 24.56
C SER A 12 37.27 -44.96 23.26
N THR A 13 37.20 -45.63 22.15
CA THR A 13 36.93 -45.07 20.81
C THR A 13 35.44 -44.75 20.57
N ALA A 14 34.53 -45.37 21.33
CA ALA A 14 33.11 -45.11 21.18
C ALA A 14 32.68 -43.73 21.78
N LEU A 15 33.38 -43.30 22.82
CA LEU A 15 33.09 -42.00 23.47
C LEU A 15 33.52 -40.81 22.63
N SER A 16 34.64 -40.91 21.87
CA SER A 16 35.11 -39.84 20.98
C SER A 16 34.25 -39.65 19.74
N LEU A 17 33.56 -40.70 19.26
CA LEU A 17 32.69 -40.60 18.08
C LEU A 17 31.35 -39.94 18.43
N MET A 18 30.84 -40.13 19.65
CA MET A 18 29.60 -39.48 20.09
C MET A 18 29.79 -37.97 20.35
N LEU A 19 30.95 -37.53 20.79
CA LEU A 19 31.26 -36.09 20.97
C LEU A 19 31.36 -35.31 19.65
N LEU A 20 31.82 -35.98 18.56
CA LEU A 20 31.89 -35.38 17.24
C LEU A 20 30.54 -35.23 16.53
N LEU A 21 29.55 -36.10 16.85
CA LEU A 21 28.19 -35.98 16.29
C LEU A 21 27.38 -34.87 16.94
N HIS A 22 27.66 -34.48 18.20
CA HIS A 22 26.97 -33.41 18.89
C HIS A 22 27.48 -32.01 18.49
N ALA A 23 28.72 -31.90 18.02
CA ALA A 23 29.28 -30.63 17.55
C ALA A 23 28.73 -30.17 16.20
N ARG A 24 28.14 -31.06 15.38
CA ARG A 24 27.56 -30.69 14.09
C ARG A 24 26.11 -30.20 14.17
N SER A 25 25.41 -30.45 15.27
CA SER A 25 24.03 -30.00 15.46
C SER A 25 23.91 -28.55 15.92
N ALA A 26 24.98 -27.96 16.47
CA ALA A 26 24.97 -26.58 16.96
C ALA A 26 25.13 -25.53 15.84
N ILE A 27 25.69 -25.90 14.68
CA ILE A 27 25.93 -24.95 13.58
C ILE A 27 24.70 -24.75 12.70
N ALA A 28 23.72 -25.68 12.76
CA ALA A 28 22.52 -25.60 11.93
C ALA A 28 21.40 -24.72 12.54
N GLN A 29 21.49 -24.33 13.79
CA GLN A 29 20.46 -23.54 14.47
C GLN A 29 20.72 -22.02 14.45
N GLU A 30 21.94 -21.58 14.20
CA GLU A 30 22.28 -20.15 14.20
C GLU A 30 21.89 -19.41 12.90
N THR A 31 21.61 -20.14 11.81
CA THR A 31 21.26 -19.53 10.51
C THR A 31 19.76 -19.30 10.30
N GLN A 32 18.88 -19.81 11.17
CA GLN A 32 17.43 -19.65 11.00
C GLN A 32 16.82 -18.48 11.77
N GLN A 33 17.52 -17.91 12.74
CA GLN A 33 17.00 -16.81 13.56
C GLN A 33 17.11 -15.43 12.92
N GLY A 34 17.96 -15.25 11.91
CA GLY A 34 18.16 -13.97 11.24
C GLY A 34 17.07 -13.54 10.24
N TRP A 35 16.14 -14.43 9.90
CA TRP A 35 15.11 -14.16 8.88
C TRP A 35 13.74 -13.78 9.46
N ILE A 36 13.53 -13.96 10.76
CA ILE A 36 12.22 -13.78 11.40
C ILE A 36 12.03 -12.35 11.94
N ASP A 37 13.12 -11.63 12.20
CA ASP A 37 13.09 -10.30 12.82
C ASP A 37 13.18 -9.12 11.82
N ALA A 38 13.33 -9.39 10.53
CA ALA A 38 13.23 -8.33 9.54
C ALA A 38 11.75 -7.97 9.35
N PRO A 39 11.33 -6.72 9.60
CA PRO A 39 9.96 -6.33 9.35
C PRO A 39 9.62 -6.56 7.89
N MET A 40 8.68 -7.47 7.62
CA MET A 40 8.18 -7.71 6.27
C MET A 40 7.39 -6.48 5.82
N THR A 41 8.02 -5.62 5.06
CA THR A 41 7.36 -4.48 4.42
C THR A 41 6.76 -4.90 3.10
N LEU A 42 5.45 -4.82 2.98
CA LEU A 42 4.77 -5.01 1.71
C LEU A 42 5.15 -3.85 0.77
N ARG A 43 5.77 -4.16 -0.36
CA ARG A 43 6.06 -3.19 -1.41
C ARG A 43 4.93 -3.21 -2.42
N ARG A 44 4.46 -2.04 -2.80
CA ARG A 44 3.55 -1.90 -3.93
C ARG A 44 4.31 -2.23 -5.20
N THR A 45 3.69 -3.00 -6.08
CA THR A 45 4.26 -3.34 -7.38
C THR A 45 3.25 -3.01 -8.49
N PRO A 46 3.70 -2.46 -9.62
CA PRO A 46 2.83 -2.19 -10.77
C PRO A 46 2.10 -3.43 -11.30
N GLN A 47 2.69 -4.63 -11.13
CA GLN A 47 2.05 -5.88 -11.58
C GLN A 47 0.79 -6.24 -10.80
N LEU A 48 0.60 -5.68 -9.59
CA LEU A 48 -0.61 -5.85 -8.78
C LEU A 48 -1.61 -4.71 -8.98
N ALA A 49 -1.31 -3.72 -9.81
CA ALA A 49 -2.24 -2.68 -10.17
C ALA A 49 -3.32 -3.27 -11.08
N GLU A 50 -4.58 -3.12 -10.67
CA GLU A 50 -5.73 -3.47 -11.50
C GLU A 50 -5.79 -2.48 -12.66
N THR A 51 -5.77 -2.96 -13.89
CA THR A 51 -5.84 -2.12 -15.10
C THR A 51 -7.15 -2.40 -15.82
N ILE A 52 -8.06 -1.41 -15.79
CA ILE A 52 -9.34 -1.48 -16.50
C ILE A 52 -9.20 -0.76 -17.84
N PRO A 53 -9.52 -1.41 -18.98
CA PRO A 53 -9.51 -0.76 -20.27
C PRO A 53 -10.39 0.50 -20.30
N PRO A 54 -9.96 1.60 -20.95
CA PRO A 54 -10.72 2.86 -20.97
C PRO A 54 -12.17 2.70 -21.46
N ALA A 55 -12.42 1.79 -22.38
CA ALA A 55 -13.77 1.51 -22.92
C ALA A 55 -14.72 0.87 -21.87
N GLU A 56 -14.19 0.24 -20.85
CA GLU A 56 -14.98 -0.44 -19.81
C GLU A 56 -15.20 0.43 -18.58
N ARG A 57 -14.47 1.53 -18.41
CA ARG A 57 -14.55 2.41 -17.23
C ARG A 57 -15.96 2.97 -17.01
N GLY A 58 -16.64 3.38 -18.07
CA GLY A 58 -18.01 3.90 -18.02
C GLY A 58 -19.08 2.87 -17.62
N MET A 59 -18.78 1.56 -17.71
CA MET A 59 -19.70 0.49 -17.34
C MET A 59 -19.68 0.16 -15.83
N HIS A 60 -18.68 0.63 -15.10
CA HIS A 60 -18.57 0.33 -13.68
C HIS A 60 -19.48 1.26 -12.86
N PRO A 61 -20.32 0.68 -11.98
CA PRO A 61 -21.13 1.47 -11.07
C PRO A 61 -20.24 2.23 -10.07
N SER A 62 -20.70 3.42 -9.68
CA SER A 62 -20.09 4.14 -8.55
C SER A 62 -20.63 3.55 -7.25
N LEU A 63 -19.74 3.06 -6.41
CA LEU A 63 -20.05 2.61 -5.06
C LEU A 63 -19.69 3.72 -4.07
N VAL A 64 -20.63 4.11 -3.23
CA VAL A 64 -20.46 5.17 -2.23
C VAL A 64 -20.76 4.60 -0.85
N GLU A 65 -19.86 4.77 0.09
CA GLU A 65 -19.93 4.23 1.45
C GLU A 65 -19.50 5.29 2.48
N GLY A 66 -19.97 5.20 3.70
CA GLY A 66 -19.60 6.03 4.84
C GLY A 66 -20.56 5.89 6.02
N ASP A 67 -20.26 6.57 7.12
CA ASP A 67 -21.05 6.47 8.35
C ASP A 67 -22.47 7.06 8.20
N ARG A 68 -22.58 8.14 7.44
CA ARG A 68 -23.85 8.81 7.19
C ARG A 68 -23.97 9.17 5.72
N LEU A 69 -25.05 8.71 5.10
CA LEU A 69 -25.45 9.08 3.75
C LEU A 69 -26.71 9.93 3.80
N SER A 70 -26.72 11.03 3.04
CA SER A 70 -27.87 11.92 2.90
C SER A 70 -27.96 12.46 1.47
N GLY A 71 -29.12 12.96 1.08
CA GLY A 71 -29.35 13.51 -0.26
C GLY A 71 -30.30 12.69 -1.11
N ARG A 72 -30.25 12.90 -2.41
CA ARG A 72 -31.05 12.17 -3.41
C ARG A 72 -30.13 11.46 -4.38
N PRO A 73 -30.17 10.13 -4.48
CA PRO A 73 -29.25 9.33 -5.28
C PRO A 73 -29.22 9.69 -6.77
N ASP A 74 -30.29 10.29 -7.30
CA ASP A 74 -30.40 10.75 -8.68
C ASP A 74 -29.79 12.13 -8.94
N LEU A 75 -29.56 12.92 -7.90
CA LEU A 75 -29.07 14.30 -8.01
C LEU A 75 -27.76 14.54 -7.27
N GLU A 76 -27.74 14.25 -5.99
CA GLU A 76 -26.60 14.51 -5.11
C GLU A 76 -26.66 13.58 -3.90
N VAL A 77 -25.54 12.94 -3.61
CA VAL A 77 -25.33 12.15 -2.41
C VAL A 77 -24.19 12.77 -1.60
N VAL A 78 -24.46 13.07 -0.35
CA VAL A 78 -23.48 13.56 0.63
C VAL A 78 -23.18 12.44 1.60
N VAL A 79 -21.89 12.16 1.77
CA VAL A 79 -21.37 11.14 2.69
C VAL A 79 -20.48 11.80 3.70
N GLU A 80 -20.67 11.48 4.96
CA GLU A 80 -19.90 12.00 6.09
C GLU A 80 -19.43 10.87 6.99
N GLY A 81 -18.19 10.98 7.47
CA GLY A 81 -17.50 9.98 8.28
C GLY A 81 -17.01 8.79 7.45
N ASP A 82 -15.69 8.60 7.41
CA ASP A 82 -15.02 7.56 6.62
C ASP A 82 -15.59 7.41 5.19
N ALA A 83 -15.90 8.58 4.58
CA ALA A 83 -16.52 8.64 3.28
C ALA A 83 -15.62 8.01 2.21
N SER A 84 -16.19 7.14 1.38
CA SER A 84 -15.51 6.43 0.30
C SER A 84 -16.36 6.42 -0.96
N LEU A 85 -15.74 6.75 -2.10
CA LEU A 85 -16.30 6.55 -3.44
C LEU A 85 -15.34 5.67 -4.23
N ARG A 86 -15.87 4.62 -4.82
CA ARG A 86 -15.12 3.72 -5.69
C ARG A 86 -15.81 3.59 -7.03
N ARG A 87 -15.03 3.74 -8.11
CA ARG A 87 -15.45 3.44 -9.49
C ARG A 87 -14.27 2.88 -10.28
N GLY A 88 -14.35 1.62 -10.65
CA GLY A 88 -13.25 0.93 -11.30
C GLY A 88 -11.96 0.98 -10.46
N GLU A 89 -10.89 1.47 -11.06
CA GLU A 89 -9.57 1.60 -10.42
C GLU A 89 -9.39 2.90 -9.61
N THR A 90 -10.38 3.79 -9.64
CA THR A 90 -10.39 5.04 -8.87
C THR A 90 -11.07 4.82 -7.53
N ARG A 91 -10.38 5.21 -6.46
CA ARG A 91 -10.93 5.24 -5.11
C ARG A 91 -10.60 6.57 -4.44
N ILE A 92 -11.63 7.24 -3.95
CA ILE A 92 -11.53 8.47 -3.18
C ILE A 92 -11.99 8.17 -1.76
N THR A 93 -11.21 8.55 -0.76
CA THR A 93 -11.62 8.54 0.65
C THR A 93 -11.44 9.93 1.25
N ALA A 94 -12.33 10.33 2.16
CA ALA A 94 -12.31 11.66 2.78
C ALA A 94 -13.14 11.68 4.06
N ASP A 95 -13.07 12.76 4.83
CA ASP A 95 -13.97 12.98 5.97
C ASP A 95 -15.40 13.30 5.48
N ARG A 96 -15.50 14.04 4.37
CA ARG A 96 -16.76 14.37 3.69
C ARG A 96 -16.60 14.27 2.19
N LEU A 97 -17.58 13.65 1.55
CA LEU A 97 -17.64 13.49 0.10
C LEU A 97 -19.03 13.81 -0.41
N THR A 98 -19.11 14.63 -1.45
CA THR A 98 -20.33 14.92 -2.18
C THR A 98 -20.18 14.37 -3.60
N TYR A 99 -21.12 13.53 -4.03
CA TYR A 99 -21.13 12.97 -5.37
C TYR A 99 -22.42 13.38 -6.11
N GLN A 100 -22.25 13.96 -7.29
CA GLN A 100 -23.33 14.41 -8.17
C GLN A 100 -23.37 13.56 -9.45
N PRO A 101 -24.21 12.50 -9.49
CA PRO A 101 -24.27 11.59 -10.64
C PRO A 101 -24.53 12.26 -12.00
N PRO A 102 -25.39 13.28 -12.13
CA PRO A 102 -25.65 13.90 -13.43
C PRO A 102 -24.43 14.54 -14.08
N GLY A 103 -23.51 15.06 -13.26
CA GLY A 103 -22.25 15.67 -13.72
C GLY A 103 -21.03 14.76 -13.52
N ASP A 104 -21.25 13.58 -12.96
CA ASP A 104 -20.23 12.63 -12.53
C ASP A 104 -19.15 13.28 -11.64
N LEU A 105 -19.55 14.30 -10.88
CA LEU A 105 -18.67 15.16 -10.10
C LEU A 105 -18.58 14.68 -8.65
N ALA A 106 -17.38 14.37 -8.21
CA ALA A 106 -17.04 14.12 -6.81
C ALA A 106 -16.29 15.32 -6.24
N THR A 107 -16.76 15.81 -5.09
CA THR A 107 -16.06 16.82 -4.28
C THR A 107 -15.76 16.21 -2.93
N ALA A 108 -14.50 16.18 -2.54
CA ALA A 108 -14.05 15.59 -1.29
C ALA A 108 -13.27 16.61 -0.46
N THR A 109 -13.51 16.62 0.85
CA THR A 109 -12.88 17.54 1.80
C THR A 109 -12.51 16.82 3.10
N GLY A 110 -11.36 17.22 3.67
CA GLY A 110 -10.82 16.66 4.91
C GLY A 110 -10.14 15.29 4.69
N ASN A 111 -8.87 15.19 4.99
CA ASN A 111 -8.06 13.96 4.90
C ASN A 111 -8.27 13.18 3.58
N VAL A 112 -8.35 13.93 2.47
CA VAL A 112 -8.66 13.34 1.17
C VAL A 112 -7.51 12.49 0.68
N ARG A 113 -7.84 11.27 0.27
CA ARG A 113 -6.92 10.35 -0.39
C ARG A 113 -7.53 9.81 -1.68
N LEU A 114 -6.89 10.12 -2.79
CA LEU A 114 -7.22 9.59 -4.11
C LEU A 114 -6.22 8.48 -4.46
N ASN A 115 -6.74 7.31 -4.80
CA ASN A 115 -5.95 6.22 -5.34
C ASN A 115 -6.43 5.92 -6.76
N GLN A 116 -5.50 5.94 -7.71
CA GLN A 116 -5.77 5.60 -9.10
C GLN A 116 -4.63 4.75 -9.66
N ALA A 117 -4.96 3.58 -10.18
CA ALA A 117 -4.00 2.64 -10.77
C ALA A 117 -2.75 2.45 -9.86
N GLY A 118 -2.95 2.45 -8.55
CA GLY A 118 -1.91 2.31 -7.54
C GLY A 118 -1.15 3.61 -7.19
N SER A 119 -1.26 4.67 -7.98
CA SER A 119 -0.74 5.99 -7.59
C SER A 119 -1.64 6.61 -6.53
N VAL A 120 -1.04 7.33 -5.59
CA VAL A 120 -1.72 7.89 -4.42
C VAL A 120 -1.47 9.38 -4.35
N TYR A 121 -2.56 10.11 -4.11
CA TYR A 121 -2.56 11.55 -3.88
C TYR A 121 -3.27 11.83 -2.56
N GLU A 122 -2.70 12.66 -1.71
CA GLU A 122 -3.22 13.00 -0.38
C GLU A 122 -3.22 14.51 -0.18
N GLY A 123 -4.30 15.06 0.38
CA GLY A 123 -4.42 16.49 0.63
C GLY A 123 -5.78 16.87 1.21
N PRO A 124 -6.08 18.15 1.39
CA PRO A 124 -7.29 18.62 2.07
C PRO A 124 -8.52 18.69 1.18
N GLN A 125 -8.38 18.88 -0.14
CA GLN A 125 -9.51 19.17 -1.02
C GLN A 125 -9.28 18.64 -2.43
N LEU A 126 -10.26 17.88 -2.92
CA LEU A 126 -10.31 17.32 -4.27
C LEU A 126 -11.66 17.66 -4.91
N GLN A 127 -11.63 18.01 -6.18
CA GLN A 127 -12.78 18.03 -7.06
C GLN A 127 -12.45 17.26 -8.34
N LEU A 128 -13.24 16.24 -8.68
CA LEU A 128 -12.92 15.32 -9.76
C LEU A 128 -14.19 14.80 -10.45
N LYS A 129 -14.24 14.85 -11.77
CA LYS A 129 -15.16 14.03 -12.57
C LYS A 129 -14.59 12.62 -12.63
N VAL A 130 -15.30 11.66 -12.08
CA VAL A 130 -14.74 10.33 -11.79
C VAL A 130 -14.48 9.52 -13.07
N GLU A 131 -15.32 9.67 -14.09
CA GLU A 131 -15.20 8.93 -15.35
C GLU A 131 -14.12 9.49 -16.27
N SER A 132 -14.16 10.81 -16.54
CA SER A 132 -13.18 11.47 -17.41
C SER A 132 -11.85 11.71 -16.71
N PHE A 133 -11.83 11.65 -15.37
CA PHE A 133 -10.70 11.98 -14.53
C PHE A 133 -10.23 13.43 -14.69
N GLU A 134 -11.16 14.36 -14.94
CA GLU A 134 -10.91 15.79 -15.05
C GLU A 134 -11.20 16.48 -13.71
N GLY A 135 -10.29 17.33 -13.26
CA GLY A 135 -10.51 18.05 -12.01
C GLY A 135 -9.23 18.63 -11.42
N PHE A 136 -9.24 18.85 -10.11
CA PHE A 136 -8.08 19.37 -9.41
C PHE A 136 -7.98 18.86 -7.99
N PHE A 137 -6.76 18.86 -7.47
CA PHE A 137 -6.43 18.53 -6.10
C PHE A 137 -5.51 19.62 -5.51
N GLU A 138 -5.84 20.13 -4.35
CA GLU A 138 -5.09 21.22 -3.70
C GLU A 138 -4.20 20.71 -2.57
N HIS A 139 -3.01 21.32 -2.41
CA HIS A 139 -2.02 21.04 -1.37
C HIS A 139 -1.69 19.53 -1.27
N VAL A 140 -1.27 18.98 -2.38
CA VAL A 140 -1.18 17.54 -2.61
C VAL A 140 0.19 17.00 -2.27
N ARG A 141 0.23 15.92 -1.50
CA ARG A 141 1.35 14.98 -1.47
C ARG A 141 1.04 13.83 -2.42
N TYR A 142 1.98 13.44 -3.28
CA TYR A 142 1.74 12.38 -4.23
C TYR A 142 2.84 11.31 -4.26
N THR A 143 2.44 10.10 -4.63
CA THR A 143 3.33 8.97 -4.92
C THR A 143 2.84 8.26 -6.16
N LEU A 144 3.67 8.23 -7.22
CA LEU A 144 3.35 7.61 -8.50
C LEU A 144 3.91 6.18 -8.54
N LEU A 145 3.03 5.19 -8.63
CA LEU A 145 3.44 3.78 -8.60
C LEU A 145 4.34 3.41 -9.77
N GLY A 146 4.04 3.88 -10.97
CA GLY A 146 4.75 3.49 -12.19
C GLY A 146 6.24 3.89 -12.20
N THR A 147 6.56 5.05 -11.65
CA THR A 147 7.93 5.61 -11.63
C THR A 147 8.59 5.55 -10.27
N GLY A 148 7.82 5.28 -9.20
CA GLY A 148 8.27 5.42 -7.81
C GLY A 148 8.49 6.88 -7.39
N ALA A 149 8.15 7.82 -8.26
CA ALA A 149 8.28 9.24 -7.99
C ALA A 149 7.30 9.70 -6.90
N HIS A 150 7.74 10.64 -6.09
CA HIS A 150 6.93 11.24 -5.06
C HIS A 150 7.32 12.72 -4.87
N GLY A 151 6.44 13.46 -4.24
CA GLY A 151 6.64 14.88 -3.97
C GLY A 151 5.40 15.54 -3.40
N ASP A 152 5.46 16.85 -3.32
CA ASP A 152 4.37 17.71 -2.89
C ASP A 152 4.09 18.72 -4.00
N ALA A 153 2.84 19.18 -4.14
CA ALA A 153 2.44 20.22 -5.06
C ALA A 153 1.39 21.12 -4.41
N GLU A 154 1.41 22.42 -4.72
CA GLU A 154 0.36 23.34 -4.28
C GLU A 154 -0.97 22.95 -4.92
N ARG A 155 -0.94 22.57 -6.20
CA ARG A 155 -2.11 22.14 -6.95
C ARG A 155 -1.74 21.17 -8.05
N ILE A 156 -2.54 20.15 -8.24
CA ILE A 156 -2.50 19.26 -9.41
C ILE A 156 -3.83 19.40 -10.16
N ASP A 157 -3.76 19.81 -11.42
CA ASP A 157 -4.90 19.80 -12.35
C ASP A 157 -4.85 18.51 -13.17
N PHE A 158 -5.86 17.67 -13.06
CA PHE A 158 -6.04 16.48 -13.88
C PHE A 158 -6.76 16.86 -15.16
N VAL A 159 -6.11 16.66 -16.29
CA VAL A 159 -6.68 16.90 -17.62
C VAL A 159 -7.45 15.68 -18.11
N ASP A 160 -6.91 14.50 -17.83
CA ASP A 160 -7.51 13.20 -18.06
C ASP A 160 -6.80 12.13 -17.19
N ALA A 161 -7.14 10.86 -17.38
CA ALA A 161 -6.57 9.75 -16.60
C ALA A 161 -5.05 9.56 -16.78
N ASN A 162 -4.43 10.15 -17.80
CA ASN A 162 -3.01 9.97 -18.15
C ASN A 162 -2.22 11.28 -18.07
N VAL A 163 -2.90 12.43 -18.08
CA VAL A 163 -2.27 13.75 -18.14
C VAL A 163 -2.67 14.58 -16.93
N SER A 164 -1.68 15.04 -16.21
CA SER A 164 -1.86 15.98 -15.10
C SER A 164 -0.80 17.08 -15.14
N VAL A 165 -1.18 18.25 -14.64
CA VAL A 165 -0.31 19.42 -14.53
C VAL A 165 -0.15 19.77 -13.06
N ALA A 166 1.07 19.64 -12.55
CA ALA A 166 1.39 20.03 -11.16
C ALA A 166 1.98 21.43 -11.12
N ARG A 167 1.48 22.25 -10.19
CA ARG A 167 1.94 23.64 -9.98
C ARG A 167 2.68 23.74 -8.66
N HIS A 168 3.82 24.47 -8.66
CA HIS A 168 4.71 24.64 -7.51
C HIS A 168 5.02 23.28 -6.86
N ALA A 169 5.50 22.34 -7.69
CA ALA A 169 5.68 20.95 -7.31
C ALA A 169 7.14 20.60 -7.07
N THR A 170 7.37 19.70 -6.15
CA THR A 170 8.62 18.94 -5.99
C THR A 170 8.48 17.58 -6.64
N TYR A 171 9.57 17.04 -7.17
CA TYR A 171 9.58 15.71 -7.79
C TYR A 171 10.89 15.01 -7.45
N THR A 172 10.81 13.80 -6.92
CA THR A 172 11.97 12.95 -6.67
C THR A 172 11.64 11.47 -6.87
N THR A 173 12.61 10.71 -7.35
CA THR A 173 12.56 9.25 -7.43
C THR A 173 13.49 8.61 -6.39
N CYS A 174 14.19 9.42 -5.60
CA CYS A 174 15.05 8.91 -4.54
C CYS A 174 14.20 8.22 -3.48
N LEU A 175 14.54 6.99 -3.12
CA LEU A 175 13.90 6.30 -2.00
C LEU A 175 14.09 7.16 -0.74
N ARG A 176 13.00 7.46 -0.04
CA ARG A 176 13.09 7.97 1.33
C ARG A 176 13.58 6.82 2.23
N GLU A 177 14.85 6.53 2.18
CA GLU A 177 15.49 5.81 3.27
C GLU A 177 15.49 6.77 4.45
N ASN A 178 14.99 6.27 5.57
CA ASN A 178 14.96 6.99 6.84
C ASN A 178 16.22 7.84 6.97
N TYR A 179 16.07 9.16 6.95
CA TYR A 179 17.14 10.10 7.25
C TYR A 179 17.50 9.95 8.73
N ALA A 180 18.21 8.89 9.06
CA ALA A 180 19.04 8.80 10.25
C ALA A 180 20.36 9.47 9.93
N GLY A 181 20.38 10.78 10.11
CA GLY A 181 21.61 11.50 10.42
C GLY A 181 22.58 11.73 9.27
N TRP A 182 22.53 12.89 8.65
CA TRP A 182 23.77 13.60 8.37
C TRP A 182 24.12 14.39 9.65
N VAL A 183 25.09 13.90 10.38
CA VAL A 183 25.80 14.63 11.42
C VAL A 183 27.09 15.19 10.79
#